data_3015436f1639dd7b5dcaf4b95bf73069
#
_entry.id   3015436f1639dd7b5dcaf4b95bf73069
#
_cell.length_a   1.000
_cell.length_b   1.000
_cell.length_c   1.000
_cell.angle_alpha   90.00
_cell.angle_beta   90.00
_cell.angle_gamma   90.00
#
_symmetry.space_group_name_H-M   'P 1'
#
loop_
_entity.id
_entity.type
_entity.pdbx_description
1 polymer ?
#
loop_
_entity_poly.entity_id
_entity_poly.type
_entity_poly.pdbx_seq_one_letter_code
_entity_poly.pdbx_strand_id
1 'polypeptide(L)'
;MTEAALQQYIQAIRPADRAAMDAARERQAELAKPPGSLGALEDMSIRLAGITGQVCPKMGKCRVAVFAADNGVVDEGVSCAPRSVTLQQAINMTRRRTGMSAMAAAFGDDVAVVDVGIAADVPGVGILDRKVRRGTGNIAVEDAMTRPEALAAMAVGMEQAARARADSITALGIGEMGIGNTSTSAAVLSVLTGADIEAVTGRGGGLTDEGFARKKDVLRRALTRRAVDKDDVLDVLCAVGGLDIAAMTGAFLGCARERIPAAVDGFISVVAALCAVTLCPEVRDYLFLSHDSYEVGYRLAADRLGLEPCLHLGMRLGEGSGCPLLFRVLEGACGVMAGMATFAQAAIQDDYLDEIRAGDSFTVDKP
;
A
#
# COMPACT_ATOMS: atom_id res chain seq x y z
N MET A 1 -10.33 -19.61 2.20
CA MET A 1 -9.13 -20.06 1.43
C MET A 1 -8.31 -20.98 2.30
N THR A 2 -7.59 -21.97 1.75
CA THR A 2 -6.62 -22.81 2.48
C THR A 2 -5.19 -22.31 2.22
N GLU A 3 -4.23 -22.71 3.06
CA GLU A 3 -2.81 -22.37 2.82
C GLU A 3 -2.30 -22.92 1.48
N ALA A 4 -2.69 -24.13 1.11
CA ALA A 4 -2.35 -24.70 -0.19
C ALA A 4 -2.91 -23.86 -1.35
N ALA A 5 -4.13 -23.34 -1.22
CA ALA A 5 -4.71 -22.45 -2.21
C ALA A 5 -3.97 -21.09 -2.27
N LEU A 6 -3.51 -20.56 -1.12
CA LEU A 6 -2.67 -19.37 -1.09
C LEU A 6 -1.35 -19.62 -1.83
N GLN A 7 -0.68 -20.74 -1.57
CA GLN A 7 0.57 -21.08 -2.25
C GLN A 7 0.39 -21.20 -3.77
N GLN A 8 -0.68 -21.86 -4.22
CA GLN A 8 -1.02 -21.94 -5.65
C GLN A 8 -1.28 -20.54 -6.25
N TYR A 9 -1.95 -19.66 -5.50
CA TYR A 9 -2.21 -18.29 -5.93
C TYR A 9 -0.91 -17.50 -6.12
N ILE A 10 0.00 -17.59 -5.15
CA ILE A 10 1.31 -16.94 -5.17
C ILE A 10 2.17 -17.46 -6.33
N GLN A 11 2.23 -18.78 -6.54
CA GLN A 11 3.00 -19.39 -7.65
C GLN A 11 2.54 -18.94 -9.04
N ALA A 12 1.31 -18.43 -9.16
CA ALA A 12 0.78 -17.92 -10.41
C ALA A 12 1.08 -16.42 -10.64
N ILE A 13 1.64 -15.69 -9.65
CA ILE A 13 2.12 -14.33 -9.81
C ILE A 13 3.39 -14.36 -10.69
N ARG A 14 3.51 -13.39 -11.58
CA ARG A 14 4.67 -13.24 -12.48
C ARG A 14 5.32 -11.90 -12.23
N PRO A 15 6.63 -11.76 -12.39
CA PRO A 15 7.31 -10.46 -12.36
C PRO A 15 6.80 -9.55 -13.49
N ALA A 16 7.13 -8.27 -13.40
CA ALA A 16 6.90 -7.32 -14.49
C ALA A 16 7.63 -7.76 -15.77
N ASP A 17 7.04 -7.42 -16.91
CA ASP A 17 7.57 -7.78 -18.22
C ASP A 17 8.85 -6.98 -18.53
N ARG A 18 10.00 -7.65 -18.51
CA ARG A 18 11.32 -7.06 -18.75
C ARG A 18 11.44 -6.52 -20.17
N ALA A 19 10.92 -7.23 -21.18
CA ALA A 19 10.99 -6.77 -22.56
C ALA A 19 10.21 -5.47 -22.77
N ALA A 20 9.01 -5.35 -22.18
CA ALA A 20 8.25 -4.12 -22.20
C ALA A 20 8.96 -2.97 -21.46
N MET A 21 9.65 -3.26 -20.34
CA MET A 21 10.46 -2.26 -19.62
C MET A 21 11.65 -1.79 -20.44
N ASP A 22 12.34 -2.69 -21.15
CA ASP A 22 13.50 -2.33 -21.98
C ASP A 22 13.06 -1.47 -23.17
N ALA A 23 11.98 -1.84 -23.87
CA ALA A 23 11.40 -1.03 -24.93
C ALA A 23 10.91 0.35 -24.42
N ALA A 24 10.43 0.41 -23.17
CA ALA A 24 10.06 1.68 -22.55
C ALA A 24 11.28 2.55 -22.22
N ARG A 25 12.42 1.96 -21.82
CA ARG A 25 13.70 2.69 -21.65
C ARG A 25 14.20 3.26 -22.97
N GLU A 26 14.16 2.45 -24.03
CA GLU A 26 14.51 2.93 -25.38
C GLU A 26 13.62 4.12 -25.78
N ARG A 27 12.32 4.00 -25.58
CA ARG A 27 11.38 5.10 -25.84
C ARG A 27 11.69 6.35 -25.03
N GLN A 28 12.03 6.21 -23.73
CA GLN A 28 12.42 7.33 -22.85
C GLN A 28 13.69 8.03 -23.35
N ALA A 29 14.64 7.28 -23.86
CA ALA A 29 15.91 7.84 -24.42
C ALA A 29 15.70 8.62 -25.69
N GLU A 30 14.66 8.31 -26.49
CA GLU A 30 14.32 9.03 -27.73
C GLU A 30 13.59 10.35 -27.48
N LEU A 31 12.95 10.54 -26.30
CA LEU A 31 12.16 11.74 -25.99
C LEU A 31 13.05 12.99 -25.95
N ALA A 32 12.56 14.11 -26.53
CA ALA A 32 13.29 15.37 -26.66
C ALA A 32 13.51 16.06 -25.31
N LYS A 33 14.33 15.46 -24.46
CA LYS A 33 14.69 15.92 -23.11
C LYS A 33 16.08 15.43 -22.71
N PRO A 34 16.78 16.09 -21.79
CA PRO A 34 18.00 15.51 -21.21
C PRO A 34 17.70 14.18 -20.51
N PRO A 35 18.58 13.16 -20.65
CA PRO A 35 18.40 11.89 -19.97
C PRO A 35 18.20 12.05 -18.46
N GLY A 36 17.23 11.33 -17.87
CA GLY A 36 16.96 11.37 -16.42
C GLY A 36 16.30 12.66 -15.91
N SER A 37 16.03 13.66 -16.76
CA SER A 37 15.57 14.99 -16.33
C SER A 37 14.17 15.02 -15.69
N LEU A 38 13.38 13.99 -15.90
CA LEU A 38 12.06 13.82 -15.24
C LEU A 38 12.11 12.91 -14.00
N GLY A 39 13.32 12.40 -13.66
CA GLY A 39 13.54 11.65 -12.43
C GLY A 39 12.57 10.48 -12.25
N ALA A 40 11.91 10.39 -11.10
CA ALA A 40 11.01 9.29 -10.75
C ALA A 40 9.86 9.06 -11.75
N LEU A 41 9.45 10.06 -12.53
CA LEU A 41 8.41 9.86 -13.54
C LEU A 41 8.87 8.95 -14.68
N GLU A 42 10.17 8.96 -15.01
CA GLU A 42 10.74 8.05 -16.02
C GLU A 42 10.69 6.61 -15.52
N ASP A 43 11.17 6.37 -14.30
CA ASP A 43 11.14 5.04 -13.68
C ASP A 43 9.70 4.51 -13.52
N MET A 44 8.77 5.37 -13.11
CA MET A 44 7.35 5.01 -12.99
C MET A 44 6.76 4.58 -14.32
N SER A 45 7.04 5.31 -15.41
CA SER A 45 6.54 4.97 -16.75
C SER A 45 7.09 3.63 -17.24
N ILE A 46 8.39 3.36 -17.00
CA ILE A 46 9.05 2.10 -17.35
C ILE A 46 8.44 0.94 -16.56
N ARG A 47 8.22 1.11 -15.24
CA ARG A 47 7.59 0.09 -14.40
C ARG A 47 6.15 -0.17 -14.82
N LEU A 48 5.38 0.88 -15.14
CA LEU A 48 4.02 0.75 -15.66
C LEU A 48 4.00 -0.01 -17.00
N ALA A 49 4.99 0.21 -17.88
CA ALA A 49 5.13 -0.57 -19.10
C ALA A 49 5.34 -2.06 -18.79
N GLY A 50 6.20 -2.40 -17.83
CA GLY A 50 6.42 -3.77 -17.39
C GLY A 50 5.17 -4.42 -16.79
N ILE A 51 4.37 -3.67 -16.00
CA ILE A 51 3.14 -4.17 -15.40
C ILE A 51 2.08 -4.44 -16.47
N THR A 52 1.91 -3.53 -17.41
CA THR A 52 0.83 -3.60 -18.42
C THR A 52 1.20 -4.38 -19.69
N GLY A 53 2.50 -4.60 -19.93
CA GLY A 53 3.01 -5.14 -21.19
C GLY A 53 2.93 -4.14 -22.35
N GLN A 54 2.76 -2.83 -22.08
CA GLN A 54 2.60 -1.78 -23.08
C GLN A 54 3.66 -0.70 -22.90
N VAL A 55 4.42 -0.36 -23.95
CA VAL A 55 5.48 0.67 -23.89
C VAL A 55 4.91 2.05 -23.49
N CYS A 56 3.73 2.39 -24.00
CA CYS A 56 3.01 3.62 -23.68
C CYS A 56 1.70 3.27 -22.96
N PRO A 57 1.76 2.92 -21.67
CA PRO A 57 0.57 2.57 -20.91
C PRO A 57 -0.35 3.78 -20.75
N LYS A 58 -1.64 3.52 -20.59
CA LYS A 58 -2.64 4.57 -20.36
C LYS A 58 -3.24 4.40 -18.98
N MET A 59 -3.24 5.48 -18.22
CA MET A 59 -4.05 5.56 -17.01
C MET A 59 -5.49 5.92 -17.37
N GLY A 60 -6.42 5.24 -16.76
CA GLY A 60 -7.86 5.49 -16.89
C GLY A 60 -8.50 5.59 -15.51
N LYS A 61 -9.61 4.90 -15.32
CA LYS A 61 -10.32 4.89 -14.05
C LYS A 61 -9.49 4.25 -12.94
N CYS A 62 -9.34 4.95 -11.81
CA CYS A 62 -8.65 4.47 -10.63
C CYS A 62 -9.64 4.23 -9.48
N ARG A 63 -9.25 3.38 -8.52
CA ARG A 63 -10.07 3.07 -7.34
C ARG A 63 -9.21 3.01 -6.10
N VAL A 64 -9.74 3.51 -4.97
CA VAL A 64 -9.20 3.23 -3.63
C VAL A 64 -10.08 2.20 -2.96
N ALA A 65 -9.51 1.04 -2.59
CA ALA A 65 -10.14 0.02 -1.77
C ALA A 65 -9.73 0.22 -0.31
N VAL A 66 -10.70 0.45 0.57
CA VAL A 66 -10.49 0.68 2.00
C VAL A 66 -11.00 -0.52 2.78
N PHE A 67 -10.11 -1.19 3.50
CA PHE A 67 -10.44 -2.33 4.34
C PHE A 67 -10.67 -1.87 5.78
N ALA A 68 -11.91 -2.02 6.25
CA ALA A 68 -12.32 -1.55 7.55
C ALA A 68 -12.41 -2.70 8.57
N ALA A 69 -11.69 -2.56 9.70
CA ALA A 69 -11.71 -3.54 10.79
C ALA A 69 -11.37 -2.90 12.14
N ASP A 70 -11.96 -3.40 13.21
CA ASP A 70 -11.61 -3.03 14.58
C ASP A 70 -10.50 -3.91 15.13
N ASN A 71 -9.62 -3.32 15.92
CA ASN A 71 -8.49 -3.98 16.55
C ASN A 71 -8.70 -4.09 18.07
N GLY A 72 -8.66 -5.32 18.61
CA GLY A 72 -8.92 -5.59 20.02
C GLY A 72 -7.96 -4.90 20.98
N VAL A 73 -6.74 -4.59 20.55
CA VAL A 73 -5.73 -3.89 21.34
C VAL A 73 -6.17 -2.48 21.80
N VAL A 74 -7.22 -1.92 21.22
CA VAL A 74 -7.81 -0.64 21.65
C VAL A 74 -8.28 -0.69 23.09
N ASP A 75 -8.67 -1.84 23.60
CA ASP A 75 -9.11 -2.05 25.00
C ASP A 75 -8.00 -1.75 26.01
N GLU A 76 -6.72 -1.75 25.59
CA GLU A 76 -5.56 -1.36 26.40
C GLU A 76 -5.33 0.16 26.46
N GLY A 77 -6.19 0.98 25.82
CA GLY A 77 -6.04 2.44 25.83
C GLY A 77 -4.88 2.96 24.97
N VAL A 78 -4.57 2.28 23.88
CA VAL A 78 -3.49 2.62 22.92
C VAL A 78 -3.91 3.59 21.82
N SER A 79 -5.13 4.08 21.85
CA SER A 79 -5.69 5.04 20.89
C SER A 79 -6.37 6.20 21.60
N CYS A 80 -6.28 7.41 21.05
CA CYS A 80 -7.03 8.58 21.52
C CYS A 80 -8.50 8.57 21.03
N ALA A 81 -8.81 7.85 19.94
CA ALA A 81 -10.14 7.74 19.40
C ALA A 81 -10.83 6.47 19.91
N PRO A 82 -12.15 6.52 20.19
CA PRO A 82 -12.92 5.34 20.55
C PRO A 82 -13.14 4.43 19.34
N ARG A 83 -13.34 3.12 19.58
CA ARG A 83 -13.59 2.10 18.55
C ARG A 83 -14.71 2.48 17.57
N SER A 84 -15.76 3.15 18.06
CA SER A 84 -16.91 3.55 17.22
C SER A 84 -16.55 4.42 16.02
N VAL A 85 -15.38 5.08 16.04
CA VAL A 85 -14.91 5.91 14.92
C VAL A 85 -14.62 5.07 13.67
N THR A 86 -14.25 3.81 13.81
CA THR A 86 -14.06 2.89 12.66
C THR A 86 -15.32 2.84 11.79
N LEU A 87 -16.45 2.49 12.38
CA LEU A 87 -17.73 2.43 11.64
C LEU A 87 -18.16 3.82 11.12
N GLN A 88 -18.02 4.86 11.95
CA GLN A 88 -18.44 6.21 11.58
C GLN A 88 -17.67 6.72 10.35
N GLN A 89 -16.35 6.51 10.32
CA GLN A 89 -15.52 6.90 9.18
C GLN A 89 -15.77 6.01 7.96
N ALA A 90 -15.94 4.71 8.12
CA ALA A 90 -16.32 3.82 7.02
C ALA A 90 -17.63 4.30 6.34
N ILE A 91 -18.66 4.71 7.12
CA ILE A 91 -19.88 5.31 6.61
C ILE A 91 -19.61 6.65 5.91
N ASN A 92 -18.78 7.52 6.50
CA ASN A 92 -18.45 8.83 5.92
C ASN A 92 -17.67 8.68 4.59
N MET A 93 -16.84 7.66 4.46
CA MET A 93 -16.14 7.35 3.20
C MET A 93 -17.10 7.05 2.06
N THR A 94 -18.15 6.25 2.30
CA THR A 94 -19.17 5.97 1.27
C THR A 94 -19.96 7.23 0.84
N ARG A 95 -19.99 8.24 1.71
CA ARG A 95 -20.63 9.54 1.47
C ARG A 95 -19.68 10.60 0.91
N ARG A 96 -18.44 10.23 0.60
CA ARG A 96 -17.39 11.15 0.12
C ARG A 96 -17.10 12.30 1.10
N ARG A 97 -17.08 12.03 2.42
CA ARG A 97 -16.96 13.03 3.50
C ARG A 97 -15.71 12.87 4.37
N THR A 98 -14.76 11.98 4.00
CA THR A 98 -13.45 11.86 4.65
C THR A 98 -12.37 12.47 3.77
N GLY A 99 -11.16 12.66 4.32
CA GLY A 99 -10.06 13.28 3.57
C GLY A 99 -9.77 12.56 2.26
N MET A 100 -9.57 11.24 2.32
CA MET A 100 -9.33 10.42 1.14
C MET A 100 -10.53 10.47 0.17
N SER A 101 -11.73 10.21 0.65
CA SER A 101 -12.89 10.07 -0.23
C SER A 101 -13.34 11.39 -0.88
N ALA A 102 -13.07 12.54 -0.23
CA ALA A 102 -13.26 13.86 -0.82
C ALA A 102 -12.26 14.14 -1.94
N MET A 103 -10.97 13.78 -1.75
CA MET A 103 -9.97 13.88 -2.82
C MET A 103 -10.30 12.96 -4.00
N ALA A 104 -10.67 11.71 -3.72
CA ALA A 104 -11.11 10.78 -4.75
C ALA A 104 -12.30 11.33 -5.56
N ALA A 105 -13.27 11.95 -4.89
CA ALA A 105 -14.41 12.59 -5.56
C ALA A 105 -13.96 13.78 -6.45
N ALA A 106 -13.03 14.60 -5.97
CA ALA A 106 -12.51 15.74 -6.73
C ALA A 106 -11.77 15.30 -8.01
N PHE A 107 -11.13 14.14 -8.00
CA PHE A 107 -10.39 13.59 -9.14
C PHE A 107 -11.20 12.59 -9.98
N GLY A 108 -12.42 12.25 -9.58
CA GLY A 108 -13.25 11.28 -10.29
C GLY A 108 -12.87 9.82 -10.04
N ASP A 109 -12.09 9.54 -8.99
CA ASP A 109 -11.70 8.19 -8.62
C ASP A 109 -12.82 7.46 -7.86
N ASP A 110 -12.90 6.14 -8.05
CA ASP A 110 -13.81 5.29 -7.30
C ASP A 110 -13.30 5.05 -5.88
N VAL A 111 -14.24 4.78 -4.96
CA VAL A 111 -13.93 4.29 -3.60
C VAL A 111 -14.80 3.07 -3.31
N ALA A 112 -14.16 1.99 -2.89
CA ALA A 112 -14.79 0.79 -2.37
C ALA A 112 -14.45 0.65 -0.89
N VAL A 113 -15.45 0.71 -0.01
CA VAL A 113 -15.26 0.47 1.43
C VAL A 113 -15.71 -0.95 1.74
N VAL A 114 -14.81 -1.74 2.33
CA VAL A 114 -14.98 -3.18 2.56
C VAL A 114 -14.91 -3.46 4.05
N ASP A 115 -16.00 -3.92 4.62
CA ASP A 115 -16.02 -4.39 6.01
C ASP A 115 -15.40 -5.79 6.07
N VAL A 116 -14.22 -5.89 6.66
CA VAL A 116 -13.54 -7.17 6.92
C VAL A 116 -13.55 -7.53 8.41
N GLY A 117 -13.94 -6.59 9.27
CA GLY A 117 -13.90 -6.84 10.70
C GLY A 117 -14.40 -5.72 11.60
N ILE A 118 -15.34 -4.89 11.18
CA ILE A 118 -15.99 -3.89 12.05
C ILE A 118 -16.76 -4.63 13.15
N ALA A 119 -16.53 -4.29 14.42
CA ALA A 119 -17.13 -4.98 15.57
C ALA A 119 -18.63 -4.72 15.71
N ALA A 120 -19.12 -3.61 15.17
CA ALA A 120 -20.53 -3.22 15.20
C ALA A 120 -21.31 -3.78 14.00
N ASP A 121 -22.65 -3.72 14.08
CA ASP A 121 -23.52 -3.96 12.94
C ASP A 121 -23.41 -2.78 11.95
N VAL A 122 -23.15 -3.10 10.69
CA VAL A 122 -23.01 -2.12 9.64
C VAL A 122 -24.36 -1.91 8.95
N PRO A 123 -24.94 -0.70 9.01
CA PRO A 123 -26.17 -0.41 8.27
C PRO A 123 -25.88 -0.46 6.76
N GLY A 124 -26.84 -0.89 5.94
CA GLY A 124 -26.72 -1.04 4.49
C GLY A 124 -26.50 0.29 3.75
N VAL A 125 -25.30 0.85 3.84
CA VAL A 125 -24.93 2.20 3.33
C VAL A 125 -23.82 2.16 2.26
N GLY A 126 -23.75 1.13 1.45
CA GLY A 126 -22.75 1.03 0.39
C GLY A 126 -21.38 0.54 0.86
N ILE A 127 -21.28 -0.01 2.07
CA ILE A 127 -20.13 -0.76 2.55
C ILE A 127 -20.30 -2.21 2.08
N LEU A 128 -19.25 -2.76 1.46
CA LEU A 128 -19.24 -4.16 1.03
C LEU A 128 -19.06 -5.06 2.25
N ASP A 129 -20.06 -5.87 2.56
CA ASP A 129 -19.99 -6.84 3.65
C ASP A 129 -19.11 -8.04 3.24
N ARG A 130 -17.95 -8.12 3.84
CA ARG A 130 -16.98 -9.21 3.73
C ARG A 130 -16.42 -9.55 5.12
N LYS A 131 -17.21 -9.29 6.15
CA LYS A 131 -16.84 -9.47 7.54
C LYS A 131 -16.39 -10.90 7.83
N VAL A 132 -15.12 -11.04 8.25
CA VAL A 132 -14.54 -12.31 8.68
C VAL A 132 -14.92 -12.60 10.13
N ARG A 133 -14.78 -11.59 11.00
CA ARG A 133 -15.21 -11.62 12.40
C ARG A 133 -15.44 -10.19 12.91
N ARG A 134 -15.98 -10.05 14.13
CA ARG A 134 -16.23 -8.75 14.78
C ARG A 134 -15.01 -8.27 15.55
N GLY A 135 -14.07 -7.62 14.86
CA GLY A 135 -12.80 -7.17 15.42
C GLY A 135 -11.80 -8.30 15.67
N THR A 136 -10.55 -7.96 15.87
CA THR A 136 -9.51 -8.92 16.28
C THR A 136 -9.55 -9.20 17.78
N GLY A 137 -8.85 -10.24 18.24
CA GLY A 137 -8.46 -10.41 19.62
C GLY A 137 -7.53 -9.27 20.08
N ASN A 138 -7.41 -9.12 21.41
CA ASN A 138 -6.46 -8.19 22.00
C ASN A 138 -5.06 -8.82 22.03
N ILE A 139 -4.17 -8.35 21.18
CA ILE A 139 -2.82 -8.90 21.02
C ILE A 139 -1.97 -8.88 22.31
N ALA A 140 -2.34 -8.07 23.29
CA ALA A 140 -1.65 -8.07 24.60
C ALA A 140 -1.97 -9.30 25.46
N VAL A 141 -3.07 -10.01 25.18
CA VAL A 141 -3.55 -11.15 25.98
C VAL A 141 -3.81 -12.41 25.17
N GLU A 142 -4.14 -12.28 23.87
CA GLU A 142 -4.43 -13.41 22.96
C GLU A 142 -3.95 -13.11 21.56
N ASP A 143 -4.05 -14.07 20.65
CA ASP A 143 -3.76 -13.86 19.23
C ASP A 143 -4.81 -12.95 18.58
N ALA A 144 -4.38 -12.13 17.64
CA ALA A 144 -5.28 -11.23 16.91
C ALA A 144 -6.37 -12.02 16.17
N MET A 145 -5.99 -13.13 15.55
CA MET A 145 -6.90 -13.96 14.75
C MET A 145 -6.33 -15.37 14.56
N THR A 146 -7.19 -16.29 14.14
CA THR A 146 -6.77 -17.64 13.73
C THR A 146 -6.23 -17.64 12.29
N ARG A 147 -5.45 -18.65 11.91
CA ARG A 147 -4.96 -18.82 10.52
C ARG A 147 -6.11 -18.87 9.47
N PRO A 148 -7.22 -19.60 9.70
CA PRO A 148 -8.35 -19.53 8.78
C PRO A 148 -8.95 -18.12 8.62
N GLU A 149 -9.01 -17.32 9.69
CA GLU A 149 -9.48 -15.93 9.64
C GLU A 149 -8.51 -15.03 8.86
N ALA A 150 -7.20 -15.15 9.09
CA ALA A 150 -6.19 -14.43 8.31
C ALA A 150 -6.29 -14.74 6.80
N LEU A 151 -6.39 -16.02 6.47
CA LEU A 151 -6.57 -16.49 5.09
C LEU A 151 -7.89 -16.00 4.47
N ALA A 152 -8.98 -15.92 5.26
CA ALA A 152 -10.26 -15.40 4.80
C ALA A 152 -10.14 -13.88 4.50
N ALA A 153 -9.49 -13.11 5.38
CA ALA A 153 -9.26 -11.68 5.17
C ALA A 153 -8.38 -11.43 3.93
N MET A 154 -7.30 -12.19 3.75
CA MET A 154 -6.47 -12.10 2.53
C MET A 154 -7.28 -12.41 1.27
N ALA A 155 -8.16 -13.42 1.30
CA ALA A 155 -9.02 -13.74 0.16
C ALA A 155 -9.96 -12.58 -0.22
N VAL A 156 -10.46 -11.82 0.77
CA VAL A 156 -11.24 -10.59 0.51
C VAL A 156 -10.42 -9.56 -0.25
N GLY A 157 -9.17 -9.35 0.15
CA GLY A 157 -8.26 -8.44 -0.56
C GLY A 157 -8.01 -8.85 -2.01
N MET A 158 -7.72 -10.13 -2.23
CA MET A 158 -7.57 -10.70 -3.59
C MET A 158 -8.83 -10.52 -4.44
N GLU A 159 -10.01 -10.71 -3.83
CA GLU A 159 -11.31 -10.48 -4.50
C GLU A 159 -11.44 -9.02 -4.97
N GLN A 160 -11.01 -8.04 -4.15
CA GLN A 160 -11.11 -6.63 -4.56
C GLN A 160 -10.18 -6.30 -5.74
N ALA A 161 -8.99 -6.90 -5.82
CA ALA A 161 -8.11 -6.74 -6.98
C ALA A 161 -8.72 -7.38 -8.24
N ALA A 162 -9.28 -8.59 -8.12
CA ALA A 162 -9.96 -9.25 -9.25
C ALA A 162 -11.19 -8.43 -9.73
N ARG A 163 -11.96 -7.85 -8.81
CA ARG A 163 -13.06 -6.92 -9.15
C ARG A 163 -12.55 -5.66 -9.86
N ALA A 164 -11.45 -5.07 -9.36
CA ALA A 164 -10.83 -3.92 -10.01
C ALA A 164 -10.45 -4.26 -11.46
N ARG A 165 -9.88 -5.44 -11.70
CA ARG A 165 -9.57 -5.91 -13.05
C ARG A 165 -10.81 -6.05 -13.93
N ALA A 166 -11.87 -6.67 -13.41
CA ALA A 166 -13.15 -6.84 -14.12
C ALA A 166 -13.82 -5.49 -14.45
N ASP A 167 -13.68 -4.49 -13.57
CA ASP A 167 -14.22 -3.14 -13.74
C ASP A 167 -13.30 -2.24 -14.58
N SER A 168 -12.23 -2.78 -15.18
CA SER A 168 -11.24 -2.03 -15.98
C SER A 168 -10.54 -0.90 -15.22
N ILE A 169 -10.33 -1.09 -13.93
CA ILE A 169 -9.53 -0.17 -13.09
C ILE A 169 -8.06 -0.30 -13.50
N THR A 170 -7.41 0.82 -13.73
CA THR A 170 -6.02 0.89 -14.22
C THR A 170 -4.99 1.04 -13.12
N ALA A 171 -5.39 1.49 -11.92
CA ALA A 171 -4.59 1.44 -10.70
C ALA A 171 -5.50 1.27 -9.47
N LEU A 172 -5.04 0.47 -8.50
CA LEU A 172 -5.76 0.22 -7.26
C LEU A 172 -4.97 0.81 -6.08
N GLY A 173 -5.58 1.74 -5.36
CA GLY A 173 -5.07 2.25 -4.09
C GLY A 173 -5.52 1.35 -2.94
N ILE A 174 -4.61 1.07 -2.01
CA ILE A 174 -4.87 0.18 -0.88
C ILE A 174 -4.84 1.00 0.40
N GLY A 175 -6.03 1.22 0.94
CA GLY A 175 -6.27 1.98 2.16
C GLY A 175 -6.91 1.15 3.26
N GLU A 176 -7.05 1.73 4.43
CA GLU A 176 -7.57 1.08 5.63
C GLU A 176 -8.44 2.03 6.46
N MET A 177 -9.23 1.46 7.34
CA MET A 177 -9.89 2.17 8.44
C MET A 177 -10.01 1.24 9.65
N GLY A 178 -9.21 1.50 10.69
CA GLY A 178 -9.20 0.65 11.87
C GLY A 178 -8.58 1.34 13.09
N ILE A 179 -9.40 1.73 14.06
CA ILE A 179 -8.84 2.31 15.29
C ILE A 179 -7.95 1.27 15.97
N GLY A 180 -6.71 1.68 16.30
CA GLY A 180 -5.69 0.83 16.92
C GLY A 180 -4.71 0.17 15.94
N ASN A 181 -4.93 0.23 14.63
CA ASN A 181 -4.11 -0.47 13.64
C ASN A 181 -2.67 0.05 13.50
N THR A 182 -2.37 1.29 13.92
CA THR A 182 -0.97 1.73 14.05
C THR A 182 -0.19 0.92 15.09
N SER A 183 -0.89 0.34 16.08
CA SER A 183 -0.28 -0.53 17.11
C SER A 183 0.01 -1.91 16.54
N THR A 184 -0.97 -2.52 15.87
CA THR A 184 -0.78 -3.82 15.21
C THR A 184 0.23 -3.75 14.08
N SER A 185 0.26 -2.65 13.31
CA SER A 185 1.28 -2.41 12.27
C SER A 185 2.69 -2.29 12.85
N ALA A 186 2.86 -1.57 13.97
CA ALA A 186 4.16 -1.48 14.65
C ALA A 186 4.63 -2.86 15.14
N ALA A 187 3.72 -3.68 15.69
CA ALA A 187 4.02 -5.04 16.12
C ALA A 187 4.41 -5.95 14.95
N VAL A 188 3.64 -5.94 13.87
CA VAL A 188 3.96 -6.71 12.64
C VAL A 188 5.32 -6.31 12.09
N LEU A 189 5.58 -5.00 11.95
CA LEU A 189 6.85 -4.48 11.43
C LEU A 189 8.02 -4.90 12.32
N SER A 190 7.88 -4.78 13.65
CA SER A 190 8.91 -5.19 14.61
C SER A 190 9.26 -6.68 14.45
N VAL A 191 8.26 -7.56 14.36
CA VAL A 191 8.50 -9.01 14.19
C VAL A 191 9.18 -9.31 12.86
N LEU A 192 8.66 -8.81 11.74
CA LEU A 192 9.18 -9.10 10.40
C LEU A 192 10.61 -8.59 10.19
N THR A 193 10.95 -7.46 10.81
CA THR A 193 12.26 -6.81 10.60
C THR A 193 13.28 -7.06 11.69
N GLY A 194 12.83 -7.53 12.85
CA GLY A 194 13.65 -7.63 14.08
C GLY A 194 13.96 -6.27 14.72
N ALA A 195 13.31 -5.19 14.27
CA ALA A 195 13.52 -3.87 14.84
C ALA A 195 12.91 -3.76 16.24
N ASP A 196 13.55 -2.94 17.09
CA ASP A 196 13.01 -2.63 18.40
C ASP A 196 11.61 -2.01 18.25
N ILE A 197 10.63 -2.55 18.97
CA ILE A 197 9.25 -2.07 18.96
C ILE A 197 9.16 -0.57 19.31
N GLU A 198 10.04 -0.07 20.17
CA GLU A 198 10.05 1.35 20.52
C GLU A 198 10.50 2.25 19.38
N ALA A 199 11.38 1.75 18.53
CA ALA A 199 11.89 2.49 17.37
C ALA A 199 10.87 2.61 16.23
N VAL A 200 9.86 1.71 16.20
CA VAL A 200 8.83 1.68 15.13
C VAL A 200 7.44 2.08 15.61
N THR A 201 7.29 2.39 16.91
CA THR A 201 6.00 2.79 17.49
C THR A 201 5.83 4.31 17.45
N GLY A 202 4.81 4.78 16.71
CA GLY A 202 4.40 6.18 16.65
C GLY A 202 3.22 6.51 17.57
N ARG A 203 2.87 7.80 17.64
CA ARG A 203 1.73 8.29 18.45
C ARG A 203 0.38 8.08 17.80
N GLY A 204 0.35 7.59 16.56
CA GLY A 204 -0.89 7.43 15.80
C GLY A 204 -1.65 8.75 15.68
N GLY A 205 -2.94 8.75 15.96
CA GLY A 205 -3.82 9.94 15.87
C GLY A 205 -3.52 11.07 16.85
N GLY A 206 -2.53 10.93 17.76
CA GLY A 206 -2.14 12.01 18.69
C GLY A 206 -2.25 11.68 20.17
N LEU A 207 -1.67 10.55 20.60
CA LEU A 207 -1.61 10.18 22.02
C LEU A 207 -0.81 11.19 22.85
N THR A 208 -1.28 11.42 24.10
CA THR A 208 -0.51 12.10 25.14
C THR A 208 0.77 11.32 25.49
N ASP A 209 1.69 11.91 26.26
CA ASP A 209 2.91 11.22 26.66
C ASP A 209 2.62 9.97 27.48
N GLU A 210 1.64 10.02 28.38
CA GLU A 210 1.20 8.87 29.19
C GLU A 210 0.56 7.77 28.30
N GLY A 211 -0.31 8.17 27.36
CA GLY A 211 -0.92 7.25 26.39
C GLY A 211 0.12 6.59 25.49
N PHE A 212 1.15 7.34 25.09
CA PHE A 212 2.24 6.83 24.28
C PHE A 212 3.15 5.85 25.06
N ALA A 213 3.48 6.17 26.30
CA ALA A 213 4.21 5.24 27.20
C ALA A 213 3.41 3.94 27.39
N ARG A 214 2.10 4.03 27.63
CA ARG A 214 1.20 2.88 27.73
C ARG A 214 1.20 2.05 26.44
N LYS A 215 1.09 2.69 25.27
CA LYS A 215 1.13 2.00 23.97
C LYS A 215 2.41 1.17 23.81
N LYS A 216 3.56 1.72 24.15
CA LYS A 216 4.84 1.01 24.10
C LYS A 216 4.87 -0.20 25.04
N ASP A 217 4.37 -0.05 26.26
CA ASP A 217 4.29 -1.13 27.24
C ASP A 217 3.36 -2.27 26.76
N VAL A 218 2.19 -1.92 26.24
CA VAL A 218 1.24 -2.88 25.66
C VAL A 218 1.88 -3.68 24.53
N LEU A 219 2.60 -3.00 23.62
CA LEU A 219 3.26 -3.66 22.51
C LEU A 219 4.42 -4.57 22.94
N ARG A 220 5.21 -4.18 23.97
CA ARG A 220 6.22 -5.09 24.54
C ARG A 220 5.57 -6.36 25.11
N ARG A 221 4.47 -6.23 25.86
CA ARG A 221 3.71 -7.38 26.35
C ARG A 221 3.19 -8.27 25.21
N ALA A 222 2.65 -7.67 24.17
CA ALA A 222 2.16 -8.41 23.00
C ALA A 222 3.25 -9.26 22.35
N LEU A 223 4.45 -8.70 22.18
CA LEU A 223 5.58 -9.39 21.54
C LEU A 223 6.23 -10.46 22.43
N THR A 224 6.12 -10.31 23.76
CA THR A 224 6.69 -11.29 24.72
C THR A 224 5.70 -12.38 25.11
N ARG A 225 4.42 -12.25 24.79
CA ARG A 225 3.36 -13.19 25.16
C ARG A 225 3.59 -14.61 24.64
N ARG A 226 4.06 -14.74 23.41
CA ARG A 226 4.50 -16.01 22.82
C ARG A 226 5.60 -15.76 21.79
N ALA A 227 6.36 -16.81 21.47
CA ALA A 227 7.25 -16.77 20.31
C ALA A 227 6.42 -16.71 19.02
N VAL A 228 6.77 -15.78 18.13
CA VAL A 228 6.17 -15.62 16.81
C VAL A 228 7.23 -15.97 15.78
N ASP A 229 6.88 -16.82 14.82
CA ASP A 229 7.78 -17.17 13.73
C ASP A 229 7.80 -16.01 12.71
N LYS A 230 8.89 -15.24 12.72
CA LYS A 230 9.07 -14.08 11.84
C LYS A 230 9.14 -14.46 10.36
N ASP A 231 9.48 -15.70 10.04
CA ASP A 231 9.61 -16.19 8.66
C ASP A 231 8.27 -16.78 8.14
N ASP A 232 7.27 -16.92 9.01
CA ASP A 232 5.89 -17.25 8.66
C ASP A 232 4.97 -16.02 8.79
N VAL A 233 4.74 -15.32 7.69
CA VAL A 233 3.87 -14.14 7.66
C VAL A 233 2.46 -14.42 8.19
N LEU A 234 1.92 -15.64 7.99
CA LEU A 234 0.61 -15.98 8.55
C LEU A 234 0.67 -16.09 10.07
N ASP A 235 1.76 -16.61 10.65
CA ASP A 235 1.91 -16.62 12.12
C ASP A 235 2.04 -15.20 12.67
N VAL A 236 2.77 -14.33 11.99
CA VAL A 236 2.89 -12.91 12.37
C VAL A 236 1.53 -12.22 12.35
N LEU A 237 0.76 -12.36 11.27
CA LEU A 237 -0.58 -11.77 11.15
C LEU A 237 -1.54 -12.33 12.20
N CYS A 238 -1.48 -13.63 12.49
CA CYS A 238 -2.30 -14.26 13.52
C CYS A 238 -1.96 -13.76 14.92
N ALA A 239 -0.68 -13.66 15.25
CA ALA A 239 -0.26 -13.29 16.58
C ALA A 239 -0.52 -11.81 16.92
N VAL A 240 -0.12 -10.91 16.03
CA VAL A 240 -0.03 -9.46 16.32
C VAL A 240 -0.59 -8.56 15.23
N GLY A 241 -1.21 -9.12 14.18
CA GLY A 241 -1.74 -8.38 13.05
C GLY A 241 -3.12 -7.78 13.25
N GLY A 242 -3.75 -7.44 12.13
CA GLY A 242 -5.12 -6.94 12.00
C GLY A 242 -5.82 -7.56 10.79
N LEU A 243 -7.15 -7.65 10.82
CA LEU A 243 -7.93 -8.13 9.67
C LEU A 243 -7.78 -7.20 8.46
N ASP A 244 -7.66 -5.89 8.72
CA ASP A 244 -7.35 -4.86 7.72
C ASP A 244 -5.97 -5.10 7.09
N ILE A 245 -4.93 -5.33 7.90
CA ILE A 245 -3.56 -5.64 7.42
C ILE A 245 -3.56 -6.92 6.59
N ALA A 246 -4.23 -7.98 7.06
CA ALA A 246 -4.33 -9.24 6.33
C ALA A 246 -5.07 -9.07 4.98
N ALA A 247 -6.18 -8.30 4.96
CA ALA A 247 -6.92 -8.03 3.74
C ALA A 247 -6.10 -7.18 2.75
N MET A 248 -5.41 -6.15 3.22
CA MET A 248 -4.50 -5.35 2.39
C MET A 248 -3.34 -6.19 1.84
N THR A 249 -2.75 -7.09 2.64
CA THR A 249 -1.73 -8.04 2.17
C THR A 249 -2.27 -8.87 1.00
N GLY A 250 -3.49 -9.39 1.13
CA GLY A 250 -4.18 -10.10 0.05
C GLY A 250 -4.44 -9.23 -1.18
N ALA A 251 -4.79 -7.93 -0.99
CA ALA A 251 -5.01 -7.00 -2.08
C ALA A 251 -3.73 -6.72 -2.88
N PHE A 252 -2.57 -6.58 -2.22
CA PHE A 252 -1.29 -6.43 -2.91
C PHE A 252 -0.90 -7.68 -3.71
N LEU A 253 -1.08 -8.88 -3.15
CA LEU A 253 -0.92 -10.14 -3.89
C LEU A 253 -1.88 -10.19 -5.10
N GLY A 254 -3.12 -9.73 -4.91
CA GLY A 254 -4.13 -9.66 -5.95
C GLY A 254 -3.74 -8.70 -7.07
N CYS A 255 -3.26 -7.51 -6.76
CA CYS A 255 -2.77 -6.54 -7.75
C CYS A 255 -1.67 -7.13 -8.63
N ALA A 256 -0.70 -7.83 -8.02
CA ALA A 256 0.36 -8.48 -8.77
C ALA A 256 -0.18 -9.62 -9.66
N ARG A 257 -1.12 -10.41 -9.17
CA ARG A 257 -1.76 -11.50 -9.93
C ARG A 257 -2.56 -10.98 -11.12
N GLU A 258 -3.28 -9.89 -10.94
CA GLU A 258 -4.12 -9.25 -11.95
C GLU A 258 -3.36 -8.24 -12.84
N ARG A 259 -2.06 -8.03 -12.57
CA ARG A 259 -1.21 -7.07 -13.27
C ARG A 259 -1.77 -5.65 -13.23
N ILE A 260 -2.14 -5.19 -12.05
CA ILE A 260 -2.65 -3.85 -11.78
C ILE A 260 -1.61 -3.11 -10.94
N PRO A 261 -1.20 -1.89 -11.28
CA PRO A 261 -0.38 -1.03 -10.41
C PRO A 261 -1.07 -0.81 -9.08
N ALA A 262 -0.35 -1.04 -7.97
CA ALA A 262 -0.86 -0.87 -6.62
C ALA A 262 -0.28 0.39 -5.97
N ALA A 263 -1.14 1.32 -5.60
CA ALA A 263 -0.74 2.49 -4.82
C ALA A 263 -0.74 2.13 -3.32
N VAL A 264 0.44 2.26 -2.72
CA VAL A 264 0.65 2.07 -1.27
C VAL A 264 0.49 3.42 -0.59
N ASP A 265 -0.39 3.49 0.41
CA ASP A 265 -0.67 4.71 1.17
C ASP A 265 0.42 5.00 2.22
N GLY A 266 0.04 5.10 3.47
CA GLY A 266 0.90 5.42 4.62
C GLY A 266 1.42 4.18 5.34
N PHE A 267 1.65 4.34 6.66
CA PHE A 267 2.33 3.35 7.50
C PHE A 267 1.67 1.97 7.51
N ILE A 268 0.36 1.90 7.71
CA ILE A 268 -0.35 0.62 7.80
C ILE A 268 -0.30 -0.11 6.45
N SER A 269 -0.50 0.64 5.36
CA SER A 269 -0.48 0.12 4.00
C SER A 269 0.91 -0.40 3.61
N VAL A 270 2.01 0.31 3.94
CA VAL A 270 3.38 -0.14 3.63
C VAL A 270 3.76 -1.40 4.42
N VAL A 271 3.27 -1.56 5.65
CA VAL A 271 3.47 -2.78 6.44
C VAL A 271 2.75 -3.97 5.80
N ALA A 272 1.52 -3.79 5.34
CA ALA A 272 0.79 -4.82 4.61
C ALA A 272 1.47 -5.16 3.26
N ALA A 273 2.02 -4.16 2.56
CA ALA A 273 2.83 -4.37 1.36
C ALA A 273 4.10 -5.18 1.65
N LEU A 274 4.77 -4.91 2.79
CA LEU A 274 5.92 -5.69 3.24
C LEU A 274 5.54 -7.16 3.52
N CYS A 275 4.40 -7.41 4.17
CA CYS A 275 3.89 -8.77 4.33
C CYS A 275 3.70 -9.47 2.96
N ALA A 276 3.11 -8.78 1.99
CA ALA A 276 2.87 -9.34 0.66
C ALA A 276 4.18 -9.64 -0.10
N VAL A 277 5.18 -8.76 -0.02
CA VAL A 277 6.51 -8.96 -0.64
C VAL A 277 7.30 -10.07 0.07
N THR A 278 7.15 -10.22 1.38
CA THR A 278 7.75 -11.33 2.13
C THR A 278 7.16 -12.67 1.69
N LEU A 279 5.85 -12.73 1.40
CA LEU A 279 5.19 -13.93 0.86
C LEU A 279 5.56 -14.19 -0.61
N CYS A 280 5.74 -13.14 -1.41
CA CYS A 280 5.94 -13.20 -2.86
C CYS A 280 6.76 -11.98 -3.31
N PRO A 281 8.10 -12.12 -3.50
CA PRO A 281 8.97 -11.01 -3.87
C PRO A 281 8.56 -10.27 -5.15
N GLU A 282 7.94 -10.96 -6.10
CA GLU A 282 7.47 -10.40 -7.38
C GLU A 282 6.41 -9.32 -7.20
N VAL A 283 5.70 -9.29 -6.06
CA VAL A 283 4.72 -8.24 -5.73
C VAL A 283 5.36 -6.85 -5.76
N ARG A 284 6.65 -6.74 -5.38
CA ARG A 284 7.39 -5.49 -5.36
C ARG A 284 7.35 -4.74 -6.70
N ASP A 285 7.35 -5.46 -7.81
CA ASP A 285 7.33 -4.86 -9.15
C ASP A 285 6.05 -4.03 -9.40
N TYR A 286 4.98 -4.33 -8.68
CA TYR A 286 3.64 -3.73 -8.84
C TYR A 286 3.38 -2.56 -7.89
N LEU A 287 4.24 -2.32 -6.89
CA LEU A 287 4.02 -1.34 -5.83
C LEU A 287 4.54 0.04 -6.20
N PHE A 288 3.77 1.07 -5.90
CA PHE A 288 4.18 2.48 -5.95
C PHE A 288 3.84 3.13 -4.62
N LEU A 289 4.86 3.65 -3.92
CA LEU A 289 4.66 4.36 -2.67
C LEU A 289 4.15 5.77 -2.96
N SER A 290 3.08 6.19 -2.29
CA SER A 290 2.46 7.49 -2.54
C SER A 290 3.23 8.63 -1.88
N HIS A 291 3.23 8.68 -0.55
CA HIS A 291 3.82 9.77 0.21
C HIS A 291 4.73 9.25 1.33
N ASP A 292 5.71 10.07 1.69
CA ASP A 292 6.54 9.86 2.87
C ASP A 292 5.68 10.14 4.11
N SER A 293 5.17 9.06 4.72
CA SER A 293 4.29 9.17 5.87
C SER A 293 5.06 9.62 7.11
N TYR A 294 4.46 10.53 7.88
CA TYR A 294 5.07 11.05 9.11
C TYR A 294 5.11 10.05 10.27
N GLU A 295 4.57 8.81 10.10
CA GLU A 295 4.65 7.74 11.11
C GLU A 295 6.05 7.14 11.17
N VAL A 296 6.57 6.97 12.39
CA VAL A 296 7.97 6.60 12.67
C VAL A 296 8.43 5.31 11.96
N GLY A 297 7.57 4.28 11.94
CA GLY A 297 7.90 2.99 11.33
C GLY A 297 7.85 2.98 9.80
N TYR A 298 7.32 4.03 9.15
CA TYR A 298 7.11 4.04 7.70
C TYR A 298 8.42 3.88 6.92
N ARG A 299 9.44 4.67 7.26
CA ARG A 299 10.70 4.67 6.53
C ARG A 299 11.38 3.31 6.56
N LEU A 300 11.41 2.66 7.74
CA LEU A 300 11.98 1.31 7.85
C LEU A 300 11.27 0.31 6.91
N ALA A 301 9.95 0.36 6.83
CA ALA A 301 9.20 -0.53 5.94
C ALA A 301 9.47 -0.22 4.45
N ALA A 302 9.52 1.06 4.07
CA ALA A 302 9.85 1.50 2.71
C ALA A 302 11.27 1.08 2.30
N ASP A 303 12.26 1.25 3.20
CA ASP A 303 13.65 0.82 2.98
C ASP A 303 13.75 -0.71 2.81
N ARG A 304 12.99 -1.48 3.58
CA ARG A 304 12.92 -2.95 3.43
C ARG A 304 12.31 -3.38 2.09
N LEU A 305 11.37 -2.62 1.57
CA LEU A 305 10.85 -2.81 0.21
C LEU A 305 11.81 -2.34 -0.87
N GLY A 306 12.79 -1.49 -0.54
CA GLY A 306 13.67 -0.84 -1.50
C GLY A 306 12.91 0.07 -2.46
N LEU A 307 11.90 0.78 -1.95
CA LEU A 307 11.05 1.69 -2.71
C LEU A 307 11.04 3.09 -2.07
N GLU A 308 11.00 4.13 -2.91
CA GLU A 308 10.93 5.52 -2.47
C GLU A 308 9.52 6.09 -2.70
N PRO A 309 8.98 6.85 -1.73
CA PRO A 309 7.75 7.61 -1.93
C PRO A 309 7.98 8.79 -2.87
N CYS A 310 6.97 9.14 -3.66
CA CYS A 310 7.08 10.23 -4.63
C CYS A 310 6.61 11.60 -4.10
N LEU A 311 5.93 11.65 -2.95
CA LEU A 311 5.36 12.88 -2.39
C LEU A 311 5.86 13.12 -0.96
N HIS A 312 6.28 14.36 -0.66
CA HIS A 312 6.71 14.80 0.66
C HIS A 312 5.78 15.92 1.17
N LEU A 313 4.60 15.53 1.69
CA LEU A 313 3.53 16.44 2.09
C LEU A 313 3.28 16.46 3.61
N GLY A 314 4.08 15.73 4.40
CA GLY A 314 3.89 15.61 5.85
C GLY A 314 2.57 14.93 6.25
N MET A 315 2.00 14.12 5.38
CA MET A 315 0.72 13.44 5.59
C MET A 315 0.84 12.30 6.60
N ARG A 316 -0.21 12.10 7.41
CA ARG A 316 -0.33 11.02 8.39
C ARG A 316 -1.79 10.63 8.68
N LEU A 317 -2.69 10.82 7.71
CA LEU A 317 -4.11 10.57 7.90
C LEU A 317 -4.45 9.07 7.86
N GLY A 318 -3.83 8.30 6.94
CA GLY A 318 -4.29 6.98 6.55
C GLY A 318 -5.44 7.05 5.54
N GLU A 319 -6.40 6.16 5.64
CA GLU A 319 -7.60 6.05 4.78
C GLU A 319 -7.31 5.72 3.30
N GLY A 320 -6.06 5.56 2.89
CA GLY A 320 -5.68 5.54 1.47
C GLY A 320 -5.49 6.94 0.89
N SER A 321 -5.24 7.96 1.72
CA SER A 321 -5.29 9.37 1.31
C SER A 321 -4.19 9.79 0.34
N GLY A 322 -3.07 9.11 0.31
CA GLY A 322 -2.01 9.34 -0.68
C GLY A 322 -2.32 8.77 -2.06
N CYS A 323 -3.22 7.78 -2.16
CA CYS A 323 -3.48 7.08 -3.41
C CYS A 323 -4.06 7.97 -4.52
N PRO A 324 -5.08 8.82 -4.30
CA PRO A 324 -5.58 9.71 -5.34
C PRO A 324 -4.53 10.68 -5.90
N LEU A 325 -3.61 11.13 -5.06
CA LEU A 325 -2.50 12.00 -5.47
C LEU A 325 -1.48 11.23 -6.32
N LEU A 326 -1.11 10.02 -5.90
CA LEU A 326 -0.22 9.16 -6.67
C LEU A 326 -0.81 8.82 -8.04
N PHE A 327 -2.10 8.57 -8.16
CA PHE A 327 -2.74 8.32 -9.44
C PHE A 327 -2.47 9.46 -10.43
N ARG A 328 -2.51 10.72 -10.00
CA ARG A 328 -2.20 11.90 -10.85
C ARG A 328 -0.73 11.93 -11.27
N VAL A 329 0.18 11.50 -10.38
CA VAL A 329 1.60 11.37 -10.73
C VAL A 329 1.80 10.28 -11.80
N LEU A 330 1.16 9.11 -11.64
CA LEU A 330 1.22 8.03 -12.63
C LEU A 330 0.60 8.43 -13.98
N GLU A 331 -0.50 9.19 -13.96
CA GLU A 331 -1.09 9.78 -15.18
C GLU A 331 -0.11 10.72 -15.89
N GLY A 332 0.59 11.57 -15.14
CA GLY A 332 1.63 12.45 -15.67
C GLY A 332 2.77 11.65 -16.33
N ALA A 333 3.24 10.58 -15.68
CA ALA A 333 4.27 9.70 -16.24
C ALA A 333 3.83 9.05 -17.54
N CYS A 334 2.59 8.53 -17.61
CA CYS A 334 2.01 7.98 -18.84
C CYS A 334 1.82 9.05 -19.90
N GLY A 335 1.39 10.24 -19.53
CA GLY A 335 1.18 11.37 -20.43
C GLY A 335 2.45 11.80 -21.15
N VAL A 336 3.57 11.88 -20.41
CA VAL A 336 4.90 12.16 -20.99
C VAL A 336 5.30 11.06 -21.97
N MET A 337 5.18 9.79 -21.55
CA MET A 337 5.57 8.65 -22.37
C MET A 337 4.82 8.58 -23.70
N ALA A 338 3.54 8.93 -23.70
CA ALA A 338 2.68 8.88 -24.88
C ALA A 338 2.75 10.15 -25.74
N GLY A 339 2.84 11.34 -25.12
CA GLY A 339 2.58 12.63 -25.78
C GLY A 339 3.82 13.45 -26.08
N MET A 340 4.96 13.20 -25.40
CA MET A 340 6.18 13.95 -25.65
C MET A 340 6.80 13.55 -27.00
N ALA A 341 7.21 14.55 -27.80
CA ALA A 341 7.88 14.30 -29.06
C ALA A 341 9.27 13.67 -28.87
N THR A 342 9.70 12.85 -29.81
CA THR A 342 11.10 12.42 -29.89
C THR A 342 11.96 13.56 -30.46
N PHE A 343 13.28 13.48 -30.33
CA PHE A 343 14.22 14.41 -30.98
C PHE A 343 13.96 14.52 -32.48
N ALA A 344 13.77 13.38 -33.15
CA ALA A 344 13.45 13.34 -34.57
C ALA A 344 12.11 14.03 -34.90
N GLN A 345 11.06 13.79 -34.13
CA GLN A 345 9.74 14.42 -34.31
C GLN A 345 9.76 15.94 -34.06
N ALA A 346 10.59 16.39 -33.11
CA ALA A 346 10.74 17.79 -32.77
C ALA A 346 11.72 18.54 -33.67
N ALA A 347 12.39 17.84 -34.60
CA ALA A 347 13.46 18.36 -35.45
C ALA A 347 14.61 19.01 -34.62
N ILE A 348 14.91 18.45 -33.47
CA ILE A 348 16.00 18.87 -32.58
C ILE A 348 17.18 17.92 -32.82
N GLN A 349 18.37 18.48 -33.12
CA GLN A 349 19.62 17.73 -33.16
C GLN A 349 20.03 17.40 -31.72
N ASP A 350 20.46 16.17 -31.46
CA ASP A 350 20.77 15.66 -30.12
C ASP A 350 22.25 15.34 -29.89
N ASP A 351 23.12 15.71 -30.86
CA ASP A 351 24.57 15.49 -30.82
C ASP A 351 25.22 16.08 -29.54
N TYR A 352 24.66 17.15 -28.99
CA TYR A 352 25.11 17.77 -27.73
C TYR A 352 24.89 16.89 -26.50
N LEU A 353 24.14 15.78 -26.65
CA LEU A 353 23.92 14.81 -25.58
C LEU A 353 24.89 13.63 -25.62
N ASP A 354 25.74 13.51 -26.65
CA ASP A 354 26.63 12.35 -26.82
C ASP A 354 27.60 12.16 -25.66
N GLU A 355 28.15 13.25 -25.12
CA GLU A 355 29.00 13.20 -23.93
C GLU A 355 28.24 12.74 -22.67
N ILE A 356 26.98 13.16 -22.53
CA ILE A 356 26.12 12.78 -21.41
C ILE A 356 25.70 11.32 -21.51
N ARG A 357 25.40 10.85 -22.73
CA ARG A 357 25.04 9.45 -23.01
C ARG A 357 26.21 8.49 -22.86
N ALA A 358 27.44 8.95 -23.17
CA ALA A 358 28.67 8.16 -23.01
C ALA A 358 29.12 8.04 -21.56
N GLY A 359 28.77 9.00 -20.71
CA GLY A 359 28.99 8.94 -19.28
C GLY A 359 27.80 8.30 -18.59
N ASP A 360 27.96 7.16 -17.95
CA ASP A 360 26.91 6.35 -17.31
C ASP A 360 26.10 7.07 -16.19
N SER A 361 26.25 8.37 -16.03
CA SER A 361 25.61 9.09 -14.95
C SER A 361 25.37 10.56 -15.25
N PHE A 362 24.11 10.92 -15.45
CA PHE A 362 23.64 12.22 -15.08
C PHE A 362 23.31 12.19 -13.57
N THR A 363 24.35 12.26 -12.74
CA THR A 363 24.16 12.43 -11.29
C THR A 363 24.04 13.93 -11.01
N VAL A 364 22.83 14.37 -10.70
CA VAL A 364 22.67 15.57 -9.92
C VAL A 364 23.04 15.17 -8.49
N ASP A 365 24.17 15.68 -7.98
CA ASP A 365 24.49 15.57 -6.56
C ASP A 365 23.30 16.10 -5.78
N LYS A 366 22.62 15.23 -5.04
CA LYS A 366 21.59 15.68 -4.11
C LYS A 366 22.28 16.54 -3.05
N PRO A 367 21.81 17.79 -2.81
CA PRO A 367 22.35 18.65 -1.77
C PRO A 367 22.20 18.01 -0.38
#